data_301f3ca07ef0237299a788693206aff2
#
_entry.id   301f3ca07ef0237299a788693206aff2
#
_cell.length_a   1.000
_cell.length_b   1.000
_cell.length_c   1.000
_cell.angle_alpha   90.00
_cell.angle_beta   90.00
_cell.angle_gamma   90.00
#
_symmetry.space_group_name_H-M   'P 1'
#
loop_
_entity.id
_entity.type
_entity.pdbx_description
1 polymer ?
#
loop_
_entity_poly.entity_id
_entity_poly.type
_entity_poly.pdbx_seq_one_letter_code
_entity_poly.pdbx_strand_id
1 'polypeptide(L)'
;MPLTLSTRNPGFEAAFRALLAAKRESAAEVEDAVAAIIDGVAARGDAALVEYTNRFDRVRLSPDRLRLSPEEIAAGADRAAPETVAALRLAAERIESFHRRQLPSGIDYVDPLGVRLGQRWRPIEAVGLYVPGGTASYPSSVLMNAIPAKVAGVERLVMTVPAPDGILNPLVLAAAQMVGIAEIYRIGGAQAVAALAYGTATIAPVDKIVGPGNAYVAAAKRRVFGRVGIDMIAGPSEILVLADRHNDPGWIAADLLSQAEHDRAAQAILISDDADFADAVESAVARHLELLPRAEIARASWQENGAIILVADWDEAVALIDRVAPEHLELAIEEADSVALRVRHAGAIFLGRHTPEAIGDYIAGPNHVLPTARSARFASGLGVLDFMKRTTIVGCDAASLAALAPAAILLAEAEGLDAHALSLALRLGHE
;
A
#
# COMPACT_ATOMS: atom_id res chain seq x y z
N MET A 1 -23.29 10.49 -15.18
CA MET A 1 -22.93 9.34 -16.04
C MET A 1 -21.43 9.31 -16.13
N PRO A 2 -20.79 8.14 -16.20
CA PRO A 2 -19.35 8.02 -16.34
C PRO A 2 -18.88 8.61 -17.68
N LEU A 3 -17.57 8.83 -17.80
CA LEU A 3 -16.96 9.25 -19.05
C LEU A 3 -16.94 8.06 -20.04
N THR A 4 -17.59 8.19 -21.20
CA THR A 4 -17.57 7.16 -22.24
C THR A 4 -16.60 7.54 -23.36
N LEU A 5 -15.63 6.68 -23.65
CA LEU A 5 -14.60 6.86 -24.66
C LEU A 5 -14.60 5.68 -25.67
N SER A 6 -14.14 5.94 -26.89
CA SER A 6 -13.86 4.87 -27.85
C SER A 6 -12.57 5.17 -28.59
N THR A 7 -11.69 4.17 -28.70
CA THR A 7 -10.42 4.27 -29.45
C THR A 7 -10.62 4.64 -30.91
N ARG A 8 -11.82 4.36 -31.45
CA ARG A 8 -12.20 4.69 -32.84
C ARG A 8 -12.51 6.17 -33.03
N ASN A 9 -12.68 6.96 -31.98
CA ASN A 9 -13.05 8.36 -32.06
C ASN A 9 -11.80 9.27 -32.22
N PRO A 10 -11.82 10.25 -33.16
CA PRO A 10 -10.66 11.13 -33.39
C PRO A 10 -10.18 11.90 -32.15
N GLY A 11 -11.06 12.16 -31.17
CA GLY A 11 -10.74 12.88 -29.93
C GLY A 11 -10.27 11.99 -28.77
N PHE A 12 -10.20 10.67 -28.98
CA PHE A 12 -9.91 9.70 -27.91
C PHE A 12 -8.64 10.03 -27.13
N GLU A 13 -7.54 10.24 -27.81
CA GLU A 13 -6.23 10.45 -27.16
C GLU A 13 -6.21 11.68 -26.24
N ALA A 14 -6.87 12.77 -26.65
CA ALA A 14 -6.96 13.97 -25.83
C ALA A 14 -7.83 13.73 -24.59
N ALA A 15 -8.98 13.09 -24.75
CA ALA A 15 -9.88 12.77 -23.65
C ALA A 15 -9.26 11.75 -22.67
N PHE A 16 -8.57 10.73 -23.17
CA PHE A 16 -7.88 9.76 -22.35
C PHE A 16 -6.71 10.37 -21.57
N ARG A 17 -5.94 11.28 -22.18
CA ARG A 17 -4.92 12.06 -21.44
C ARG A 17 -5.53 12.91 -20.35
N ALA A 18 -6.68 13.53 -20.59
CA ALA A 18 -7.38 14.31 -19.56
C ALA A 18 -7.83 13.40 -18.40
N LEU A 19 -8.36 12.20 -18.69
CA LEU A 19 -8.70 11.18 -17.67
C LEU A 19 -7.48 10.83 -16.82
N LEU A 20 -6.32 10.56 -17.43
CA LEU A 20 -5.08 10.23 -16.73
C LEU A 20 -4.50 11.39 -15.92
N ALA A 21 -4.72 12.63 -16.37
CA ALA A 21 -4.23 13.84 -15.74
C ALA A 21 -5.16 14.39 -14.65
N ALA A 22 -6.37 13.86 -14.54
CA ALA A 22 -7.32 14.28 -13.52
C ALA A 22 -6.70 14.07 -12.13
N LYS A 23 -6.37 15.18 -11.46
CA LYS A 23 -5.79 15.15 -10.11
C LYS A 23 -6.87 14.77 -9.12
N ARG A 24 -6.66 13.64 -8.47
CA ARG A 24 -7.46 13.18 -7.32
C ARG A 24 -6.70 13.39 -6.01
N GLU A 25 -5.70 14.28 -6.01
CA GLU A 25 -4.80 14.58 -4.90
C GLU A 25 -5.33 15.69 -3.98
N SER A 26 -4.80 15.71 -2.76
CA SER A 26 -5.16 16.66 -1.72
C SER A 26 -4.82 18.12 -2.09
N ALA A 27 -5.68 19.04 -1.66
CA ALA A 27 -5.47 20.48 -1.82
C ALA A 27 -4.28 21.00 -0.98
N ALA A 28 -3.71 22.15 -1.38
CA ALA A 28 -2.61 22.83 -0.65
C ALA A 28 -2.93 23.09 0.83
N GLU A 29 -4.20 23.31 1.15
CA GLU A 29 -4.68 23.49 2.53
C GLU A 29 -4.41 22.28 3.43
N VAL A 30 -4.42 21.05 2.87
CA VAL A 30 -4.10 19.83 3.61
C VAL A 30 -2.61 19.79 3.96
N GLU A 31 -1.73 20.20 3.04
CA GLU A 31 -0.27 20.21 3.27
C GLU A 31 0.12 21.17 4.40
N ASP A 32 -0.47 22.37 4.43
CA ASP A 32 -0.19 23.38 5.48
C ASP A 32 -0.70 22.91 6.85
N ALA A 33 -1.92 22.36 6.89
CA ALA A 33 -2.48 21.81 8.13
C ALA A 33 -1.66 20.65 8.67
N VAL A 34 -1.21 19.74 7.80
CA VAL A 34 -0.37 18.59 8.16
C VAL A 34 1.00 19.06 8.64
N ALA A 35 1.59 20.08 8.00
CA ALA A 35 2.85 20.66 8.45
C ALA A 35 2.76 21.15 9.89
N ALA A 36 1.74 21.94 10.21
CA ALA A 36 1.52 22.49 11.55
C ALA A 36 1.31 21.37 12.61
N ILE A 37 0.59 20.29 12.24
CA ILE A 37 0.38 19.15 13.14
C ILE A 37 1.70 18.42 13.42
N ILE A 38 2.48 18.13 12.39
CA ILE A 38 3.77 17.41 12.53
C ILE A 38 4.74 18.22 13.38
N ASP A 39 4.91 19.50 13.06
CA ASP A 39 5.80 20.42 13.80
C ASP A 39 5.34 20.56 15.26
N GLY A 40 4.02 20.60 15.48
CA GLY A 40 3.44 20.63 16.82
C GLY A 40 3.76 19.39 17.65
N VAL A 41 3.62 18.19 17.08
CA VAL A 41 3.95 16.92 17.77
C VAL A 41 5.45 16.78 17.97
N ALA A 42 6.27 17.13 16.98
CA ALA A 42 7.72 17.08 17.09
C ALA A 42 8.27 18.00 18.20
N ALA A 43 7.67 19.18 18.38
CA ALA A 43 8.10 20.16 19.37
C ALA A 43 7.53 19.91 20.79
N ARG A 44 6.28 19.47 20.91
CA ARG A 44 5.54 19.39 22.19
C ARG A 44 5.21 17.96 22.65
N GLY A 45 5.54 16.96 21.83
CA GLY A 45 5.33 15.54 22.15
C GLY A 45 3.88 15.19 22.48
N ASP A 46 3.68 14.48 23.60
CA ASP A 46 2.36 14.02 24.04
C ASP A 46 1.34 15.15 24.25
N ALA A 47 1.77 16.35 24.63
CA ALA A 47 0.86 17.46 24.81
C ALA A 47 0.14 17.83 23.51
N ALA A 48 0.87 17.94 22.39
CA ALA A 48 0.28 18.18 21.08
C ALA A 48 -0.51 16.98 20.59
N LEU A 49 0.01 15.76 20.77
CA LEU A 49 -0.64 14.53 20.37
C LEU A 49 -2.03 14.39 21.00
N VAL A 50 -2.14 14.64 22.31
CA VAL A 50 -3.40 14.61 23.05
C VAL A 50 -4.34 15.74 22.62
N GLU A 51 -3.83 16.96 22.44
CA GLU A 51 -4.61 18.11 21.96
C GLU A 51 -5.29 17.81 20.60
N TYR A 52 -4.51 17.36 19.61
CA TYR A 52 -5.05 17.03 18.28
C TYR A 52 -6.01 15.83 18.33
N THR A 53 -5.66 14.77 19.06
CA THR A 53 -6.53 13.59 19.18
C THR A 53 -7.86 13.95 19.84
N ASN A 54 -7.84 14.69 20.95
CA ASN A 54 -9.06 15.12 21.64
C ASN A 54 -9.95 16.00 20.74
N ARG A 55 -9.33 16.85 19.92
CA ARG A 55 -10.04 17.72 18.99
C ARG A 55 -10.66 16.93 17.82
N PHE A 56 -9.93 16.03 17.20
CA PHE A 56 -10.38 15.35 15.99
C PHE A 56 -11.25 14.14 16.27
N ASP A 57 -10.94 13.38 17.30
CA ASP A 57 -11.72 12.20 17.71
C ASP A 57 -12.84 12.52 18.71
N ARG A 58 -12.97 13.80 19.13
CA ARG A 58 -14.02 14.27 20.09
C ARG A 58 -14.00 13.51 21.42
N VAL A 59 -12.80 13.24 21.92
CA VAL A 59 -12.57 12.50 23.17
C VAL A 59 -11.90 13.39 24.23
N ARG A 60 -11.70 12.84 25.43
CA ARG A 60 -10.94 13.48 26.51
C ARG A 60 -9.90 12.48 27.03
N LEU A 61 -8.82 12.32 26.30
CA LEU A 61 -7.70 11.47 26.67
C LEU A 61 -6.62 12.28 27.40
N SER A 62 -5.88 11.61 28.25
CA SER A 62 -4.61 12.04 28.83
C SER A 62 -3.48 11.16 28.29
N PRO A 63 -2.20 11.52 28.42
CA PRO A 63 -1.09 10.74 27.87
C PRO A 63 -1.09 9.26 28.30
N ASP A 64 -1.41 8.99 29.57
CA ASP A 64 -1.51 7.63 30.12
C ASP A 64 -2.67 6.80 29.57
N ARG A 65 -3.63 7.45 28.90
CA ARG A 65 -4.79 6.80 28.26
C ARG A 65 -4.66 6.63 26.75
N LEU A 66 -3.56 7.06 26.14
CA LEU A 66 -3.33 6.89 24.70
C LEU A 66 -3.15 5.42 24.33
N ARG A 67 -2.40 4.66 25.15
CA ARG A 67 -2.18 3.23 24.95
C ARG A 67 -3.35 2.42 25.50
N LEU A 68 -3.75 1.39 24.74
CA LEU A 68 -4.69 0.38 25.23
C LEU A 68 -3.97 -0.59 26.15
N SER A 69 -4.60 -0.93 27.29
CA SER A 69 -4.11 -2.02 28.14
C SER A 69 -4.39 -3.39 27.50
N PRO A 70 -3.66 -4.45 27.87
CA PRO A 70 -3.96 -5.81 27.43
C PRO A 70 -5.41 -6.22 27.73
N GLU A 71 -5.95 -5.79 28.88
CA GLU A 71 -7.32 -6.06 29.31
C GLU A 71 -8.33 -5.33 28.42
N GLU A 72 -8.06 -4.08 28.05
CA GLU A 72 -8.91 -3.32 27.10
C GLU A 72 -8.94 -3.98 25.72
N ILE A 73 -7.78 -4.47 25.25
CA ILE A 73 -7.67 -5.17 23.97
C ILE A 73 -8.49 -6.47 24.01
N ALA A 74 -8.30 -7.30 25.04
CA ALA A 74 -9.02 -8.57 25.18
C ALA A 74 -10.53 -8.35 25.32
N ALA A 75 -10.96 -7.48 26.22
CA ALA A 75 -12.38 -7.17 26.41
C ALA A 75 -13.03 -6.54 25.18
N GLY A 76 -12.25 -5.81 24.37
CA GLY A 76 -12.72 -5.27 23.10
C GLY A 76 -12.86 -6.37 22.05
N ALA A 77 -11.89 -7.26 21.91
CA ALA A 77 -11.88 -8.37 20.98
C ALA A 77 -13.01 -9.38 21.26
N ASP A 78 -13.29 -9.67 22.53
CA ASP A 78 -14.34 -10.62 22.96
C ASP A 78 -15.76 -10.19 22.55
N ARG A 79 -15.94 -8.92 22.16
CA ARG A 79 -17.22 -8.43 21.62
C ARG A 79 -17.41 -8.70 20.13
N ALA A 80 -16.38 -9.20 19.44
CA ALA A 80 -16.48 -9.54 18.01
C ALA A 80 -17.33 -10.82 17.82
N ALA A 81 -18.12 -10.82 16.75
CA ALA A 81 -18.94 -11.99 16.40
C ALA A 81 -18.06 -13.19 16.05
N PRO A 82 -18.30 -14.39 16.63
CA PRO A 82 -17.43 -15.56 16.45
C PRO A 82 -17.27 -15.97 14.98
N GLU A 83 -18.32 -15.88 14.18
CA GLU A 83 -18.29 -16.19 12.75
C GLU A 83 -17.37 -15.27 11.97
N THR A 84 -17.35 -13.97 12.29
CA THR A 84 -16.46 -13.01 11.65
C THR A 84 -15.01 -13.20 12.11
N VAL A 85 -14.80 -13.56 13.38
CA VAL A 85 -13.46 -13.93 13.88
C VAL A 85 -12.94 -15.19 13.18
N ALA A 86 -13.80 -16.17 12.89
CA ALA A 86 -13.44 -17.37 12.13
C ALA A 86 -13.02 -17.02 10.69
N ALA A 87 -13.74 -16.11 10.04
CA ALA A 87 -13.39 -15.61 8.71
C ALA A 87 -12.05 -14.86 8.71
N LEU A 88 -11.78 -14.00 9.71
CA LEU A 88 -10.49 -13.34 9.88
C LEU A 88 -9.34 -14.32 10.08
N ARG A 89 -9.59 -15.43 10.81
CA ARG A 89 -8.58 -16.48 10.99
C ARG A 89 -8.21 -17.16 9.69
N LEU A 90 -9.21 -17.52 8.87
CA LEU A 90 -8.97 -18.06 7.54
C LEU A 90 -8.20 -17.08 6.66
N ALA A 91 -8.55 -15.80 6.69
CA ALA A 91 -7.81 -14.76 5.98
C ALA A 91 -6.34 -14.68 6.45
N ALA A 92 -6.11 -14.66 7.76
CA ALA A 92 -4.77 -14.61 8.35
C ALA A 92 -3.90 -15.80 7.91
N GLU A 93 -4.44 -17.02 7.94
CA GLU A 93 -3.73 -18.24 7.50
C GLU A 93 -3.33 -18.15 6.02
N ARG A 94 -4.22 -17.68 5.15
CA ARG A 94 -3.96 -17.54 3.73
C ARG A 94 -2.93 -16.44 3.43
N ILE A 95 -3.05 -15.29 4.09
CA ILE A 95 -2.10 -14.18 3.98
C ILE A 95 -0.70 -14.64 4.44
N GLU A 96 -0.62 -15.32 5.58
CA GLU A 96 0.66 -15.85 6.08
C GLU A 96 1.27 -16.87 5.12
N SER A 97 0.46 -17.82 4.64
CA SER A 97 0.91 -18.84 3.68
C SER A 97 1.49 -18.24 2.40
N PHE A 98 0.88 -17.18 1.87
CA PHE A 98 1.36 -16.48 0.70
C PHE A 98 2.67 -15.74 0.99
N HIS A 99 2.71 -14.93 2.04
CA HIS A 99 3.84 -14.07 2.35
C HIS A 99 5.08 -14.88 2.79
N ARG A 100 4.94 -16.04 3.41
CA ARG A 100 6.10 -16.92 3.70
C ARG A 100 6.88 -17.33 2.47
N ARG A 101 6.26 -17.37 1.29
CA ARG A 101 6.91 -17.67 0.01
C ARG A 101 7.70 -16.50 -0.56
N GLN A 102 7.54 -15.30 -0.02
CA GLN A 102 8.27 -14.09 -0.42
C GLN A 102 9.60 -13.91 0.33
N LEU A 103 9.90 -14.74 1.35
CA LEU A 103 11.14 -14.63 2.10
C LEU A 103 12.33 -14.80 1.17
N PRO A 104 13.25 -13.81 1.09
CA PRO A 104 14.38 -13.89 0.20
C PRO A 104 15.50 -14.77 0.78
N SER A 105 16.22 -15.44 -0.09
CA SER A 105 17.49 -16.09 0.26
C SER A 105 18.65 -15.09 0.22
N GLY A 106 19.67 -15.31 1.08
CA GLY A 106 20.92 -14.60 0.98
C GLY A 106 21.78 -15.11 -0.18
N ILE A 107 22.86 -14.38 -0.46
CA ILE A 107 23.90 -14.75 -1.42
C ILE A 107 25.23 -14.80 -0.64
N ASP A 108 26.05 -15.83 -0.86
CA ASP A 108 27.41 -15.93 -0.31
C ASP A 108 28.24 -16.87 -1.21
N TYR A 109 29.21 -16.31 -1.89
CA TYR A 109 30.09 -17.05 -2.77
C TYR A 109 31.47 -16.37 -2.88
N VAL A 110 32.46 -17.11 -3.36
CA VAL A 110 33.77 -16.57 -3.72
C VAL A 110 33.88 -16.56 -5.24
N ASP A 111 34.25 -15.42 -5.81
CA ASP A 111 34.40 -15.28 -7.24
C ASP A 111 35.77 -15.88 -7.75
N PRO A 112 36.01 -15.93 -9.08
CA PRO A 112 37.24 -16.48 -9.63
C PRO A 112 38.53 -15.74 -9.21
N LEU A 113 38.42 -14.49 -8.72
CA LEU A 113 39.56 -13.71 -8.21
C LEU A 113 39.77 -13.89 -6.70
N GLY A 114 38.97 -14.72 -6.03
CA GLY A 114 39.11 -14.98 -4.60
C GLY A 114 38.34 -13.98 -3.72
N VAL A 115 37.53 -13.11 -4.30
CA VAL A 115 36.72 -12.15 -3.53
C VAL A 115 35.43 -12.82 -3.01
N ARG A 116 35.23 -12.79 -1.70
CA ARG A 116 33.92 -13.20 -1.11
C ARG A 116 32.92 -12.12 -1.34
N LEU A 117 31.81 -12.47 -2.00
CA LEU A 117 30.66 -11.60 -2.29
C LEU A 117 29.42 -12.16 -1.64
N GLY A 118 28.73 -11.32 -0.89
CA GLY A 118 27.55 -11.74 -0.15
C GLY A 118 26.47 -10.71 -0.08
N GLN A 119 25.27 -11.19 0.23
CA GLN A 119 24.11 -10.39 0.52
C GLN A 119 23.30 -11.07 1.62
N ARG A 120 23.02 -10.33 2.68
CA ARG A 120 22.16 -10.82 3.76
C ARG A 120 20.92 -9.93 3.92
N TRP A 121 19.83 -10.55 4.29
CA TRP A 121 18.60 -9.87 4.66
C TRP A 121 18.41 -9.86 6.17
N ARG A 122 17.92 -8.77 6.69
CA ARG A 122 17.55 -8.59 8.10
C ARG A 122 16.24 -7.82 8.20
N PRO A 123 15.35 -8.15 9.14
CA PRO A 123 14.15 -7.38 9.36
C PRO A 123 14.47 -5.94 9.80
N ILE A 124 13.52 -5.05 9.59
CA ILE A 124 13.42 -3.76 10.28
C ILE A 124 13.09 -4.04 11.74
N GLU A 125 13.59 -3.23 12.67
CA GLU A 125 13.43 -3.52 14.11
C GLU A 125 12.04 -3.14 14.63
N ALA A 126 11.53 -1.96 14.21
CA ALA A 126 10.24 -1.44 14.65
C ALA A 126 9.40 -0.90 13.49
N VAL A 127 8.14 -1.29 13.42
CA VAL A 127 7.20 -0.86 12.37
C VAL A 127 5.91 -0.32 12.98
N GLY A 128 5.51 0.87 12.53
CA GLY A 128 4.22 1.47 12.84
C GLY A 128 3.16 1.05 11.83
N LEU A 129 2.07 0.49 12.30
CA LEU A 129 0.91 0.10 11.51
C LEU A 129 -0.17 1.16 11.69
N TYR A 130 -0.42 1.94 10.64
CA TYR A 130 -1.55 2.86 10.62
C TYR A 130 -2.80 2.11 10.16
N VAL A 131 -3.78 1.97 11.03
CA VAL A 131 -5.07 1.35 10.72
C VAL A 131 -6.12 2.44 10.58
N PRO A 132 -6.78 2.57 9.42
CA PRO A 132 -7.84 3.55 9.25
C PRO A 132 -9.01 3.29 10.19
N GLY A 133 -9.68 4.36 10.60
CA GLY A 133 -10.92 4.34 11.36
C GLY A 133 -11.82 5.47 10.90
N GLY A 134 -13.03 5.57 11.43
CA GLY A 134 -14.02 6.57 11.08
C GLY A 134 -15.27 5.93 10.49
N THR A 135 -15.62 6.27 9.25
CA THR A 135 -16.88 5.77 8.60
C THR A 135 -16.85 4.28 8.26
N ALA A 136 -15.67 3.68 8.16
CA ALA A 136 -15.49 2.25 7.98
C ALA A 136 -14.34 1.74 8.87
N SER A 137 -14.40 0.49 9.25
CA SER A 137 -13.38 -0.21 10.04
C SER A 137 -12.75 -1.29 9.17
N TYR A 138 -11.43 -1.39 9.21
CA TYR A 138 -10.67 -2.27 8.32
C TYR A 138 -9.86 -3.31 9.11
N PRO A 139 -10.51 -4.34 9.69
CA PRO A 139 -9.79 -5.43 10.36
C PRO A 139 -8.87 -6.19 9.39
N SER A 140 -9.21 -6.28 8.10
CA SER A 140 -8.35 -6.82 7.05
C SER A 140 -7.03 -6.07 6.94
N SER A 141 -7.04 -4.73 7.03
CA SER A 141 -5.82 -3.93 6.98
C SER A 141 -4.87 -4.21 8.16
N VAL A 142 -5.40 -4.63 9.33
CA VAL A 142 -4.55 -5.09 10.43
C VAL A 142 -3.76 -6.32 10.01
N LEU A 143 -4.44 -7.32 9.42
CA LEU A 143 -3.82 -8.57 8.98
C LEU A 143 -2.83 -8.31 7.83
N MET A 144 -3.24 -7.53 6.82
CA MET A 144 -2.44 -7.22 5.62
C MET A 144 -1.16 -6.44 5.93
N ASN A 145 -1.15 -5.61 6.97
CA ASN A 145 0.05 -4.90 7.39
C ASN A 145 0.90 -5.72 8.37
N ALA A 146 0.27 -6.39 9.35
CA ALA A 146 0.99 -7.06 10.42
C ALA A 146 1.61 -8.39 10.01
N ILE A 147 0.90 -9.21 9.21
CA ILE A 147 1.36 -10.55 8.88
C ILE A 147 2.66 -10.54 8.06
N PRO A 148 2.81 -9.79 6.96
CA PRO A 148 4.07 -9.74 6.23
C PRO A 148 5.22 -9.17 7.07
N ALA A 149 4.95 -8.22 7.97
CA ALA A 149 5.95 -7.72 8.91
C ALA A 149 6.42 -8.83 9.88
N LYS A 150 5.50 -9.62 10.42
CA LYS A 150 5.83 -10.78 11.29
C LYS A 150 6.57 -11.88 10.52
N VAL A 151 6.15 -12.18 9.30
CA VAL A 151 6.84 -13.15 8.43
C VAL A 151 8.27 -12.69 8.14
N ALA A 152 8.50 -11.40 7.95
CA ALA A 152 9.84 -10.83 7.81
C ALA A 152 10.70 -10.94 9.07
N GLY A 153 10.07 -11.12 10.25
CA GLY A 153 10.75 -11.20 11.54
C GLY A 153 10.85 -9.87 12.28
N VAL A 154 9.97 -8.89 11.99
CA VAL A 154 9.90 -7.62 12.74
C VAL A 154 9.53 -7.91 14.19
N GLU A 155 10.36 -7.45 15.12
CA GLU A 155 10.18 -7.74 16.55
C GLU A 155 9.16 -6.82 17.22
N ARG A 156 9.14 -5.52 16.85
CA ARG A 156 8.25 -4.53 17.44
C ARG A 156 7.24 -4.00 16.40
N LEU A 157 5.96 -4.31 16.64
CA LEU A 157 4.83 -3.77 15.87
C LEU A 157 4.01 -2.82 16.75
N VAL A 158 3.87 -1.59 16.29
CA VAL A 158 3.11 -0.53 16.95
C VAL A 158 1.91 -0.17 16.11
N MET A 159 0.71 -0.40 16.60
CA MET A 159 -0.51 -0.07 15.88
C MET A 159 -1.10 1.25 16.37
N THR A 160 -1.49 2.10 15.44
CA THR A 160 -2.30 3.29 15.70
C THR A 160 -3.64 3.16 15.00
N VAL A 161 -4.71 3.48 15.71
CA VAL A 161 -6.08 3.44 15.20
C VAL A 161 -6.88 4.60 15.82
N PRO A 162 -7.52 5.46 15.03
CA PRO A 162 -8.37 6.53 15.56
C PRO A 162 -9.59 5.93 16.27
N ALA A 163 -10.02 6.60 17.32
CA ALA A 163 -11.17 6.18 18.13
C ALA A 163 -12.19 7.34 18.27
N PRO A 164 -12.88 7.73 17.18
CA PRO A 164 -13.89 8.78 17.25
C PRO A 164 -14.92 8.46 18.33
N ASP A 165 -15.25 9.47 19.15
CA ASP A 165 -16.17 9.34 20.30
C ASP A 165 -15.77 8.24 21.30
N GLY A 166 -14.48 7.81 21.27
CA GLY A 166 -13.94 6.76 22.13
C GLY A 166 -14.26 5.33 21.68
N ILE A 167 -14.84 5.17 20.49
CA ILE A 167 -15.30 3.87 19.99
C ILE A 167 -14.20 3.21 19.15
N LEU A 168 -13.84 1.98 19.55
CA LEU A 168 -12.98 1.08 18.78
C LEU A 168 -13.78 -0.10 18.25
N ASN A 169 -13.59 -0.45 17.00
CA ASN A 169 -14.26 -1.62 16.43
C ASN A 169 -13.71 -2.92 17.03
N PRO A 170 -14.58 -3.81 17.56
CA PRO A 170 -14.17 -5.08 18.16
C PRO A 170 -13.37 -5.97 17.21
N LEU A 171 -13.68 -5.98 15.91
CA LEU A 171 -12.99 -6.80 14.91
C LEU A 171 -11.55 -6.33 14.66
N VAL A 172 -11.28 -5.01 14.76
CA VAL A 172 -9.92 -4.45 14.68
C VAL A 172 -9.07 -4.95 15.85
N LEU A 173 -9.66 -4.96 17.06
CA LEU A 173 -8.97 -5.48 18.25
C LEU A 173 -8.79 -7.00 18.20
N ALA A 174 -9.78 -7.74 17.70
CA ALA A 174 -9.68 -9.19 17.49
C ALA A 174 -8.59 -9.54 16.46
N ALA A 175 -8.51 -8.80 15.34
CA ALA A 175 -7.45 -8.96 14.36
C ALA A 175 -6.06 -8.65 14.96
N ALA A 176 -5.93 -7.56 15.73
CA ALA A 176 -4.68 -7.20 16.38
C ALA A 176 -4.23 -8.26 17.40
N GLN A 177 -5.16 -8.77 18.22
CA GLN A 177 -4.90 -9.86 19.18
C GLN A 177 -4.50 -11.15 18.44
N MET A 178 -5.19 -11.51 17.36
CA MET A 178 -4.91 -12.70 16.54
C MET A 178 -3.48 -12.73 16.02
N VAL A 179 -2.97 -11.57 15.59
CA VAL A 179 -1.59 -11.45 15.10
C VAL A 179 -0.60 -11.02 16.19
N GLY A 180 -1.03 -10.91 17.44
CA GLY A 180 -0.17 -10.67 18.60
C GLY A 180 0.40 -9.25 18.67
N ILE A 181 -0.34 -8.23 18.25
CA ILE A 181 0.03 -6.83 18.44
C ILE A 181 -0.37 -6.42 19.85
N ALA A 182 0.63 -6.10 20.70
CA ALA A 182 0.44 -5.71 22.10
C ALA A 182 0.61 -4.19 22.34
N GLU A 183 1.12 -3.46 21.36
CA GLU A 183 1.36 -2.02 21.46
C GLU A 183 0.38 -1.29 20.53
N ILE A 184 -0.76 -0.88 21.09
CA ILE A 184 -1.88 -0.25 20.35
C ILE A 184 -2.19 1.11 20.99
N TYR A 185 -2.24 2.15 20.14
CA TYR A 185 -2.58 3.50 20.54
C TYR A 185 -3.86 3.98 19.86
N ARG A 186 -4.78 4.56 20.65
CA ARG A 186 -6.04 5.15 20.14
C ARG A 186 -5.80 6.57 19.63
N ILE A 187 -5.05 6.66 18.55
CA ILE A 187 -4.70 7.91 17.86
C ILE A 187 -4.79 7.69 16.35
N GLY A 188 -5.12 8.74 15.61
CA GLY A 188 -5.24 8.72 14.15
C GLY A 188 -4.67 9.97 13.50
N GLY A 189 -4.88 10.13 12.19
CA GLY A 189 -4.50 11.30 11.44
C GLY A 189 -2.99 11.59 11.37
N ALA A 190 -2.66 12.82 10.97
CA ALA A 190 -1.28 13.26 10.82
C ALA A 190 -0.50 13.25 12.14
N GLN A 191 -1.17 13.47 13.28
CA GLN A 191 -0.53 13.44 14.61
C GLN A 191 -0.06 12.03 15.00
N ALA A 192 -0.77 10.97 14.57
CA ALA A 192 -0.32 9.60 14.79
C ALA A 192 0.94 9.28 13.97
N VAL A 193 0.97 9.69 12.70
CA VAL A 193 2.14 9.55 11.82
C VAL A 193 3.34 10.31 12.40
N ALA A 194 3.13 11.54 12.90
CA ALA A 194 4.17 12.32 13.55
C ALA A 194 4.70 11.64 14.81
N ALA A 195 3.82 11.11 15.69
CA ALA A 195 4.21 10.41 16.90
C ALA A 195 5.03 9.14 16.59
N LEU A 196 4.64 8.37 15.57
CA LEU A 196 5.41 7.20 15.12
C LEU A 196 6.78 7.59 14.56
N ALA A 197 6.89 8.72 13.85
CA ALA A 197 8.13 9.14 13.20
C ALA A 197 9.14 9.80 14.16
N TYR A 198 8.66 10.65 15.07
CA TYR A 198 9.53 11.45 15.95
C TYR A 198 9.64 10.87 17.35
N GLY A 199 8.67 10.05 17.73
CA GLY A 199 8.50 9.62 19.11
C GLY A 199 7.90 10.70 20.00
N THR A 200 7.39 10.28 21.15
CA THR A 200 6.93 11.13 22.24
C THR A 200 7.38 10.50 23.57
N ALA A 201 7.00 11.07 24.71
CA ALA A 201 7.31 10.43 25.99
C ALA A 201 6.57 9.07 26.16
N THR A 202 5.37 8.93 25.53
CA THR A 202 4.55 7.71 25.59
C THR A 202 4.84 6.73 24.48
N ILE A 203 5.24 7.20 23.30
CA ILE A 203 5.41 6.40 22.06
C ILE A 203 6.86 6.46 21.62
N ALA A 204 7.58 5.35 21.70
CA ALA A 204 8.90 5.25 21.09
C ALA A 204 8.79 5.26 19.53
N PRO A 205 9.69 5.96 18.82
CA PRO A 205 9.63 6.04 17.35
C PRO A 205 9.81 4.66 16.70
N VAL A 206 9.44 4.59 15.44
CA VAL A 206 9.59 3.40 14.58
C VAL A 206 10.49 3.69 13.40
N ASP A 207 10.95 2.63 12.72
CA ASP A 207 11.82 2.75 11.55
C ASP A 207 11.04 2.84 10.24
N LYS A 208 9.82 2.29 10.20
CA LYS A 208 8.94 2.34 9.03
C LYS A 208 7.48 2.48 9.47
N ILE A 209 6.70 3.25 8.71
CA ILE A 209 5.25 3.40 8.89
C ILE A 209 4.56 2.83 7.65
N VAL A 210 3.62 1.91 7.86
CA VAL A 210 2.83 1.28 6.80
C VAL A 210 1.34 1.40 7.09
N GLY A 211 0.55 1.24 6.06
CA GLY A 211 -0.91 1.27 6.13
C GLY A 211 -1.53 2.44 5.37
N PRO A 212 -2.74 2.22 4.80
CA PRO A 212 -3.47 3.23 4.07
C PRO A 212 -4.08 4.28 5.02
N GLY A 213 -4.42 5.44 4.49
CA GLY A 213 -5.10 6.50 5.22
C GLY A 213 -5.66 7.57 4.28
N ASN A 214 -6.38 8.51 4.84
CA ASN A 214 -6.92 9.65 4.08
C ASN A 214 -5.82 10.61 3.61
N ALA A 215 -6.21 11.68 2.89
CA ALA A 215 -5.31 12.69 2.37
C ALA A 215 -4.35 13.28 3.42
N TYR A 216 -4.79 13.47 4.66
CA TYR A 216 -3.95 13.97 5.76
C TYR A 216 -2.86 12.97 6.15
N VAL A 217 -3.19 11.68 6.18
CA VAL A 217 -2.23 10.61 6.47
C VAL A 217 -1.23 10.45 5.34
N ALA A 218 -1.68 10.50 4.09
CA ALA A 218 -0.83 10.44 2.91
C ALA A 218 0.15 11.63 2.87
N ALA A 219 -0.32 12.85 3.13
CA ALA A 219 0.51 14.04 3.23
C ALA A 219 1.51 13.94 4.41
N ALA A 220 1.07 13.43 5.56
CA ALA A 220 1.93 13.22 6.71
C ALA A 220 3.04 12.20 6.42
N LYS A 221 2.72 11.06 5.81
CA LYS A 221 3.71 10.05 5.40
C LYS A 221 4.73 10.63 4.43
N ARG A 222 4.29 11.41 3.42
CA ARG A 222 5.18 12.11 2.49
C ARG A 222 6.16 13.02 3.23
N ARG A 223 5.68 13.78 4.23
CA ARG A 223 6.47 14.77 4.96
C ARG A 223 7.49 14.15 5.91
N VAL A 224 7.18 13.01 6.52
CA VAL A 224 8.11 12.32 7.44
C VAL A 224 9.07 11.37 6.71
N PHE A 225 8.88 11.12 5.42
CA PHE A 225 9.79 10.27 4.64
C PHE A 225 11.21 10.84 4.65
N GLY A 226 12.17 9.96 4.92
CA GLY A 226 13.58 10.34 5.15
C GLY A 226 13.93 10.42 6.63
N ARG A 227 12.98 10.78 7.50
CA ARG A 227 13.11 10.61 8.96
C ARG A 227 12.76 9.17 9.36
N VAL A 228 11.73 8.64 8.74
CA VAL A 228 11.22 7.27 8.89
C VAL A 228 10.94 6.71 7.50
N GLY A 229 11.05 5.40 7.28
CA GLY A 229 10.60 4.75 6.06
C GLY A 229 9.07 4.74 5.98
N ILE A 230 8.54 4.70 4.75
CA ILE A 230 7.10 4.48 4.51
C ILE A 230 6.93 3.32 3.52
N ASP A 231 5.73 2.74 3.46
CA ASP A 231 5.35 1.80 2.41
C ASP A 231 5.20 2.52 1.05
N MET A 232 4.17 3.33 0.94
CA MET A 232 3.85 4.11 -0.26
C MET A 232 3.02 5.35 0.12
N ILE A 233 2.83 6.23 -0.85
CA ILE A 233 1.87 7.33 -0.76
C ILE A 233 0.63 6.86 -1.49
N ALA A 234 -0.39 6.42 -0.73
CA ALA A 234 -1.65 5.98 -1.28
C ALA A 234 -2.50 7.18 -1.71
N GLY A 235 -2.99 7.12 -2.94
CA GLY A 235 -4.09 7.95 -3.44
C GLY A 235 -5.45 7.28 -3.21
N PRO A 236 -6.52 7.84 -3.78
CA PRO A 236 -7.82 7.17 -3.83
C PRO A 236 -7.73 5.82 -4.54
N SER A 237 -8.54 4.88 -4.09
CA SER A 237 -8.57 3.51 -4.63
C SER A 237 -9.02 3.44 -6.10
N GLU A 238 -8.52 2.47 -6.83
CA GLU A 238 -8.69 2.33 -8.28
C GLU A 238 -8.97 0.89 -8.69
N ILE A 239 -9.94 0.70 -9.58
CA ILE A 239 -10.15 -0.57 -10.27
C ILE A 239 -10.22 -0.34 -11.77
N LEU A 240 -9.61 -1.23 -12.54
CA LEU A 240 -9.82 -1.36 -13.97
C LEU A 240 -10.27 -2.79 -14.27
N VAL A 241 -11.46 -2.92 -14.83
CA VAL A 241 -12.02 -4.20 -15.26
C VAL A 241 -11.96 -4.28 -16.80
N LEU A 242 -11.24 -5.27 -17.31
CA LEU A 242 -11.30 -5.67 -18.73
C LEU A 242 -12.29 -6.82 -18.85
N ALA A 243 -13.40 -6.62 -19.54
CA ALA A 243 -14.47 -7.61 -19.63
C ALA A 243 -15.01 -7.76 -21.04
N ASP A 244 -15.27 -9.03 -21.44
CA ASP A 244 -15.95 -9.40 -22.68
C ASP A 244 -17.46 -9.62 -22.47
N ARG A 245 -18.21 -9.75 -23.57
CA ARG A 245 -19.67 -9.98 -23.59
C ARG A 245 -20.12 -11.30 -22.94
N HIS A 246 -19.21 -12.23 -22.62
CA HIS A 246 -19.57 -13.52 -22.04
C HIS A 246 -19.72 -13.47 -20.51
N ASN A 247 -19.54 -12.29 -19.92
CA ASN A 247 -19.82 -12.05 -18.50
C ASN A 247 -21.28 -11.67 -18.27
N ASP A 248 -21.75 -11.88 -17.05
CA ASP A 248 -22.97 -11.25 -16.56
C ASP A 248 -22.68 -9.75 -16.31
N PRO A 249 -23.40 -8.83 -16.97
CA PRO A 249 -23.21 -7.39 -16.73
C PRO A 249 -23.41 -6.97 -15.27
N GLY A 250 -24.23 -7.71 -14.51
CA GLY A 250 -24.46 -7.46 -13.07
C GLY A 250 -23.21 -7.76 -12.23
N TRP A 251 -22.42 -8.78 -12.58
CA TRP A 251 -21.16 -9.07 -11.89
C TRP A 251 -20.17 -7.95 -12.10
N ILE A 252 -19.91 -7.57 -13.33
CA ILE A 252 -18.96 -6.49 -13.66
C ILE A 252 -19.40 -5.15 -13.04
N ALA A 253 -20.71 -4.88 -13.01
CA ALA A 253 -21.23 -3.70 -12.34
C ALA A 253 -20.97 -3.73 -10.81
N ALA A 254 -21.07 -4.89 -10.18
CA ALA A 254 -20.76 -5.06 -8.76
C ALA A 254 -19.26 -4.86 -8.47
N ASP A 255 -18.38 -5.38 -9.35
CA ASP A 255 -16.93 -5.23 -9.23
C ASP A 255 -16.50 -3.76 -9.38
N LEU A 256 -17.10 -3.00 -10.31
CA LEU A 256 -16.86 -1.56 -10.43
C LEU A 256 -17.35 -0.78 -9.20
N LEU A 257 -18.48 -1.19 -8.62
CA LEU A 257 -19.07 -0.53 -7.45
C LEU A 257 -18.39 -0.90 -6.14
N SER A 258 -17.76 -2.08 -6.02
CA SER A 258 -16.97 -2.46 -4.85
C SER A 258 -15.86 -1.45 -4.57
N GLN A 259 -15.25 -0.91 -5.63
CA GLN A 259 -14.25 0.14 -5.51
C GLN A 259 -14.87 1.53 -5.35
N ALA A 260 -15.92 1.83 -6.12
CA ALA A 260 -16.57 3.14 -6.09
C ALA A 260 -17.16 3.50 -4.71
N GLU A 261 -17.54 2.50 -3.91
CA GLU A 261 -18.10 2.73 -2.56
C GLU A 261 -17.06 3.08 -1.49
N HIS A 262 -15.76 2.94 -1.78
CA HIS A 262 -14.70 3.25 -0.82
C HIS A 262 -14.63 4.74 -0.51
N ASP A 263 -14.57 5.58 -1.55
CA ASP A 263 -14.46 7.05 -1.43
C ASP A 263 -15.02 7.75 -2.67
N ARG A 264 -15.48 8.99 -2.53
CA ARG A 264 -15.94 9.83 -3.65
C ARG A 264 -14.86 10.03 -4.73
N ALA A 265 -13.59 10.05 -4.34
CA ALA A 265 -12.45 10.18 -5.25
C ALA A 265 -11.97 8.84 -5.84
N ALA A 266 -12.55 7.71 -5.45
CA ALA A 266 -12.24 6.41 -6.05
C ALA A 266 -12.51 6.40 -7.55
N GLN A 267 -11.81 5.56 -8.30
CA GLN A 267 -11.96 5.46 -9.75
C GLN A 267 -12.26 4.02 -10.17
N ALA A 268 -13.32 3.85 -10.94
CA ALA A 268 -13.70 2.59 -11.55
C ALA A 268 -13.73 2.73 -13.08
N ILE A 269 -12.95 1.92 -13.79
CA ILE A 269 -12.82 1.95 -15.26
C ILE A 269 -13.22 0.60 -15.80
N LEU A 270 -14.15 0.60 -16.77
CA LEU A 270 -14.46 -0.55 -17.61
C LEU A 270 -13.77 -0.40 -18.97
N ILE A 271 -13.08 -1.45 -19.42
CA ILE A 271 -12.64 -1.60 -20.81
C ILE A 271 -13.36 -2.80 -21.42
N SER A 272 -13.98 -2.63 -22.59
CA SER A 272 -14.63 -3.71 -23.33
C SER A 272 -14.50 -3.51 -24.84
N ASP A 273 -14.57 -4.62 -25.59
CA ASP A 273 -14.63 -4.63 -27.05
C ASP A 273 -16.07 -4.63 -27.60
N ASP A 274 -17.07 -4.68 -26.70
CA ASP A 274 -18.49 -4.79 -27.03
C ASP A 274 -19.29 -3.63 -26.43
N ALA A 275 -19.90 -2.81 -27.30
CA ALA A 275 -20.66 -1.64 -26.89
C ALA A 275 -21.99 -2.01 -26.19
N ASP A 276 -22.68 -3.03 -26.70
CA ASP A 276 -23.97 -3.47 -26.14
C ASP A 276 -23.76 -4.04 -24.72
N PHE A 277 -22.66 -4.76 -24.52
CA PHE A 277 -22.27 -5.24 -23.20
C PHE A 277 -21.92 -4.09 -22.25
N ALA A 278 -21.18 -3.10 -22.71
CA ALA A 278 -20.83 -1.92 -21.89
C ALA A 278 -22.08 -1.13 -21.46
N ASP A 279 -23.05 -0.95 -22.35
CA ASP A 279 -24.36 -0.31 -22.05
C ASP A 279 -25.17 -1.14 -21.02
N ALA A 280 -25.10 -2.47 -21.14
CA ALA A 280 -25.74 -3.39 -20.19
C ALA A 280 -25.10 -3.30 -18.79
N VAL A 281 -23.76 -3.15 -18.71
CA VAL A 281 -23.05 -2.92 -17.44
C VAL A 281 -23.42 -1.57 -16.83
N GLU A 282 -23.45 -0.47 -17.61
CA GLU A 282 -23.88 0.84 -17.10
C GLU A 282 -25.30 0.78 -16.53
N SER A 283 -26.20 0.09 -17.25
CA SER A 283 -27.58 -0.14 -16.78
C SER A 283 -27.61 -0.97 -15.49
N ALA A 284 -26.72 -1.96 -15.32
CA ALA A 284 -26.62 -2.76 -14.11
C ALA A 284 -26.06 -1.93 -12.94
N VAL A 285 -25.06 -1.08 -13.17
CA VAL A 285 -24.55 -0.12 -12.15
C VAL A 285 -25.69 0.75 -11.63
N ALA A 286 -26.51 1.31 -12.51
CA ALA A 286 -27.66 2.13 -12.11
C ALA A 286 -28.64 1.36 -11.20
N ARG A 287 -28.92 0.08 -11.52
CA ARG A 287 -29.79 -0.77 -10.70
C ARG A 287 -29.17 -1.12 -9.34
N HIS A 288 -27.87 -1.46 -9.30
CA HIS A 288 -27.20 -1.81 -8.05
C HIS A 288 -27.09 -0.62 -7.10
N LEU A 289 -26.88 0.59 -7.62
CA LEU A 289 -26.86 1.82 -6.84
C LEU A 289 -28.19 2.10 -6.08
N GLU A 290 -29.30 1.51 -6.48
CA GLU A 290 -30.56 1.64 -5.74
C GLU A 290 -30.62 0.71 -4.51
N LEU A 291 -29.71 -0.29 -4.42
CA LEU A 291 -29.71 -1.33 -3.39
C LEU A 291 -28.60 -1.14 -2.34
N LEU A 292 -27.52 -0.41 -2.69
CA LEU A 292 -26.33 -0.30 -1.85
C LEU A 292 -26.52 0.68 -0.70
N PRO A 293 -26.14 0.33 0.54
CA PRO A 293 -26.18 1.24 1.68
C PRO A 293 -25.34 2.50 1.49
N ARG A 294 -24.21 2.39 0.74
CA ARG A 294 -23.29 3.50 0.45
C ARG A 294 -23.50 4.10 -0.95
N ALA A 295 -24.69 3.98 -1.49
CA ALA A 295 -25.05 4.42 -2.84
C ALA A 295 -24.67 5.88 -3.15
N GLU A 296 -24.76 6.80 -2.17
CA GLU A 296 -24.38 8.20 -2.38
C GLU A 296 -22.90 8.36 -2.74
N ILE A 297 -22.02 7.66 -2.01
CA ILE A 297 -20.57 7.71 -2.23
C ILE A 297 -20.24 7.04 -3.56
N ALA A 298 -20.74 5.81 -3.78
CA ALA A 298 -20.48 5.05 -5.00
C ALA A 298 -21.00 5.79 -6.26
N ARG A 299 -22.18 6.41 -6.18
CA ARG A 299 -22.75 7.21 -7.26
C ARG A 299 -21.90 8.42 -7.61
N ALA A 300 -21.42 9.16 -6.59
CA ALA A 300 -20.54 10.31 -6.81
C ALA A 300 -19.22 9.88 -7.46
N SER A 301 -18.57 8.86 -6.94
CA SER A 301 -17.35 8.28 -7.50
C SER A 301 -17.54 7.85 -8.95
N TRP A 302 -18.58 7.06 -9.25
CA TRP A 302 -18.87 6.58 -10.60
C TRP A 302 -19.15 7.71 -11.59
N GLN A 303 -19.90 8.73 -11.17
CA GLN A 303 -20.29 9.86 -12.03
C GLN A 303 -19.14 10.83 -12.31
N GLU A 304 -18.24 11.04 -11.33
CA GLU A 304 -17.19 12.05 -11.40
C GLU A 304 -15.87 11.45 -11.92
N ASN A 305 -15.56 10.19 -11.56
CA ASN A 305 -14.27 9.56 -11.83
C ASN A 305 -14.38 8.24 -12.63
N GLY A 306 -15.58 7.71 -12.83
CA GLY A 306 -15.81 6.48 -13.58
C GLY A 306 -15.61 6.68 -15.08
N ALA A 307 -15.15 5.63 -15.78
CA ALA A 307 -15.02 5.64 -17.22
C ALA A 307 -15.38 4.29 -17.85
N ILE A 308 -15.96 4.34 -19.04
CA ILE A 308 -16.18 3.22 -19.95
C ILE A 308 -15.36 3.47 -21.20
N ILE A 309 -14.50 2.52 -21.58
CA ILE A 309 -13.60 2.65 -22.72
C ILE A 309 -13.86 1.49 -23.69
N LEU A 310 -14.31 1.80 -24.89
CA LEU A 310 -14.49 0.84 -25.96
C LEU A 310 -13.22 0.74 -26.79
N VAL A 311 -12.72 -0.48 -26.95
CA VAL A 311 -11.51 -0.82 -27.72
C VAL A 311 -11.85 -1.67 -28.93
N ALA A 312 -10.93 -1.75 -29.89
CA ALA A 312 -11.10 -2.62 -31.04
C ALA A 312 -10.69 -4.08 -30.77
N ASP A 313 -9.70 -4.27 -29.89
CA ASP A 313 -9.12 -5.56 -29.53
C ASP A 313 -8.35 -5.49 -28.19
N TRP A 314 -7.82 -6.64 -27.74
CA TRP A 314 -7.04 -6.72 -26.51
C TRP A 314 -5.63 -6.13 -26.62
N ASP A 315 -5.10 -5.87 -27.81
CA ASP A 315 -3.82 -5.18 -28.00
C ASP A 315 -3.96 -3.71 -27.62
N GLU A 316 -5.04 -3.07 -28.06
CA GLU A 316 -5.38 -1.71 -27.60
C GLU A 316 -5.65 -1.68 -26.09
N ALA A 317 -6.39 -2.66 -25.56
CA ALA A 317 -6.69 -2.74 -24.15
C ALA A 317 -5.42 -2.79 -23.29
N VAL A 318 -4.46 -3.67 -23.60
CA VAL A 318 -3.17 -3.80 -22.89
C VAL A 318 -2.40 -2.48 -22.91
N ALA A 319 -2.35 -1.80 -24.07
CA ALA A 319 -1.67 -0.51 -24.17
C ALA A 319 -2.31 0.57 -23.28
N LEU A 320 -3.64 0.56 -23.14
CA LEU A 320 -4.36 1.48 -22.25
C LEU A 320 -4.19 1.10 -20.78
N ILE A 321 -4.25 -0.18 -20.43
CA ILE A 321 -4.01 -0.71 -19.08
C ILE A 321 -2.64 -0.26 -18.58
N ASP A 322 -1.58 -0.45 -19.37
CA ASP A 322 -0.22 -0.02 -19.01
C ASP A 322 -0.10 1.50 -18.81
N ARG A 323 -0.90 2.27 -19.54
CA ARG A 323 -0.96 3.74 -19.37
C ARG A 323 -1.75 4.17 -18.16
N VAL A 324 -2.82 3.46 -17.79
CA VAL A 324 -3.57 3.66 -16.56
C VAL A 324 -2.72 3.21 -15.37
N ALA A 325 -2.02 2.08 -15.49
CA ALA A 325 -1.27 1.44 -14.42
C ALA A 325 -2.10 1.33 -13.13
N PRO A 326 -3.24 0.60 -13.18
CA PRO A 326 -4.23 0.61 -12.12
C PRO A 326 -3.73 -0.08 -10.85
N GLU A 327 -4.33 0.25 -9.73
CA GLU A 327 -4.17 -0.46 -8.46
C GLU A 327 -4.66 -1.92 -8.58
N HIS A 328 -5.92 -2.09 -8.97
CA HIS A 328 -6.53 -3.40 -9.21
C HIS A 328 -6.84 -3.55 -10.70
N LEU A 329 -6.41 -4.66 -11.29
CA LEU A 329 -6.73 -5.04 -12.66
C LEU A 329 -7.49 -6.35 -12.67
N GLU A 330 -8.75 -6.34 -13.05
CA GLU A 330 -9.52 -7.55 -13.33
C GLU A 330 -9.49 -7.87 -14.83
N LEU A 331 -9.16 -9.10 -15.16
CA LEU A 331 -9.18 -9.65 -16.51
C LEU A 331 -10.34 -10.67 -16.61
N ALA A 332 -11.57 -10.17 -16.69
CA ALA A 332 -12.77 -10.97 -16.81
C ALA A 332 -13.03 -11.35 -18.30
N ILE A 333 -12.06 -12.02 -18.91
CA ILE A 333 -12.05 -12.43 -20.32
C ILE A 333 -11.63 -13.89 -20.46
N GLU A 334 -11.82 -14.48 -21.66
CA GLU A 334 -11.42 -15.86 -21.93
C GLU A 334 -9.90 -16.03 -21.89
N GLU A 335 -9.14 -15.08 -22.46
CA GLU A 335 -7.69 -15.15 -22.60
C GLU A 335 -6.94 -14.48 -21.45
N ALA A 336 -7.49 -14.49 -20.22
CA ALA A 336 -6.97 -13.75 -19.07
C ALA A 336 -5.46 -13.98 -18.81
N ASP A 337 -4.99 -15.24 -18.84
CA ASP A 337 -3.58 -15.59 -18.61
C ASP A 337 -2.67 -15.01 -19.69
N SER A 338 -3.05 -15.08 -20.97
CA SER A 338 -2.25 -14.57 -22.07
C SER A 338 -2.17 -13.04 -22.09
N VAL A 339 -3.25 -12.37 -21.71
CA VAL A 339 -3.29 -10.91 -21.57
C VAL A 339 -2.48 -10.47 -20.36
N ALA A 340 -2.58 -11.17 -19.23
CA ALA A 340 -1.80 -10.87 -18.02
C ALA A 340 -0.28 -10.88 -18.26
N LEU A 341 0.23 -11.82 -19.07
CA LEU A 341 1.64 -11.90 -19.44
C LEU A 341 2.14 -10.68 -20.24
N ARG A 342 1.25 -9.91 -20.84
CA ARG A 342 1.56 -8.73 -21.66
C ARG A 342 1.45 -7.43 -20.88
N VAL A 343 0.68 -7.42 -19.79
CA VAL A 343 0.54 -6.26 -18.89
C VAL A 343 1.81 -6.07 -18.08
N ARG A 344 2.31 -4.85 -18.05
CA ARG A 344 3.53 -4.48 -17.30
C ARG A 344 3.28 -3.72 -16.02
N HIS A 345 2.13 -3.04 -15.94
CA HIS A 345 1.86 -2.09 -14.87
C HIS A 345 0.47 -2.30 -14.28
N ALA A 346 0.41 -3.02 -13.16
CA ALA A 346 -0.75 -3.14 -12.29
C ALA A 346 -0.28 -3.42 -10.87
N GLY A 347 -1.04 -2.98 -9.86
CA GLY A 347 -0.75 -3.28 -8.47
C GLY A 347 -1.04 -4.75 -8.14
N ALA A 348 -2.21 -5.24 -8.57
CA ALA A 348 -2.60 -6.65 -8.55
C ALA A 348 -3.38 -7.00 -9.82
N ILE A 349 -3.32 -8.27 -10.24
CA ILE A 349 -4.05 -8.80 -11.40
C ILE A 349 -4.94 -9.96 -10.94
N PHE A 350 -6.24 -9.87 -11.26
CA PHE A 350 -7.27 -10.86 -10.96
C PHE A 350 -7.65 -11.58 -12.25
N LEU A 351 -7.52 -12.91 -12.27
CA LEU A 351 -7.60 -13.69 -13.49
C LEU A 351 -8.92 -14.46 -13.62
N GLY A 352 -9.66 -14.16 -14.66
CA GLY A 352 -10.86 -14.87 -15.05
C GLY A 352 -12.13 -14.37 -14.36
N ARG A 353 -13.29 -14.75 -14.92
CA ARG A 353 -14.63 -14.25 -14.55
C ARG A 353 -15.07 -14.51 -13.12
N HIS A 354 -14.42 -15.45 -12.42
CA HIS A 354 -14.76 -15.86 -11.05
C HIS A 354 -13.79 -15.31 -10.02
N THR A 355 -12.98 -14.32 -10.38
CA THR A 355 -11.96 -13.74 -9.50
C THR A 355 -12.18 -12.24 -9.35
N PRO A 356 -13.25 -11.81 -8.65
CA PRO A 356 -13.50 -10.41 -8.38
C PRO A 356 -12.42 -9.84 -7.45
N GLU A 357 -12.14 -8.55 -7.55
CA GLU A 357 -11.18 -7.83 -6.71
C GLU A 357 -11.44 -8.06 -5.21
N ALA A 358 -12.71 -8.08 -4.79
CA ALA A 358 -13.11 -8.29 -3.42
C ALA A 358 -12.55 -9.58 -2.78
N ILE A 359 -12.29 -10.65 -3.55
CA ILE A 359 -11.65 -11.86 -3.01
C ILE A 359 -10.20 -11.57 -2.60
N GLY A 360 -9.51 -10.68 -3.33
CA GLY A 360 -8.16 -10.23 -3.01
C GLY A 360 -8.10 -9.35 -1.78
N ASP A 361 -9.04 -8.45 -1.65
CA ASP A 361 -9.12 -7.51 -0.53
C ASP A 361 -9.26 -8.19 0.82
N TYR A 362 -9.91 -9.34 0.87
CA TYR A 362 -10.21 -9.98 2.14
C TYR A 362 -9.46 -11.28 2.40
N ILE A 363 -9.34 -12.18 1.40
CA ILE A 363 -9.07 -13.58 1.75
C ILE A 363 -8.18 -14.35 0.76
N ALA A 364 -7.88 -13.82 -0.42
CA ALA A 364 -7.09 -14.56 -1.42
C ALA A 364 -5.66 -14.88 -0.95
N GLY A 365 -5.07 -14.02 -0.14
CA GLY A 365 -3.71 -14.19 0.41
C GLY A 365 -2.72 -13.10 0.03
N PRO A 366 -2.63 -12.62 -1.23
CA PRO A 366 -1.87 -11.43 -1.58
C PRO A 366 -2.31 -10.20 -0.79
N ASN A 367 -1.44 -9.20 -0.72
CA ASN A 367 -1.71 -7.97 0.02
C ASN A 367 -2.60 -7.02 -0.75
N HIS A 368 -3.52 -6.36 -0.06
CA HIS A 368 -4.39 -5.34 -0.63
C HIS A 368 -3.84 -3.89 -0.48
N VAL A 369 -2.70 -3.70 0.18
CA VAL A 369 -2.03 -2.40 0.21
C VAL A 369 -1.22 -2.27 -1.07
N LEU A 370 -1.81 -1.65 -2.07
CA LEU A 370 -1.35 -1.63 -3.45
C LEU A 370 -0.99 -0.21 -3.92
N PRO A 371 -0.13 -0.09 -4.95
CA PRO A 371 0.25 1.20 -5.50
C PRO A 371 -0.92 1.83 -6.29
N THR A 372 -1.34 3.03 -5.88
CA THR A 372 -2.38 3.84 -6.51
C THR A 372 -1.79 4.97 -7.36
N ALA A 373 -2.62 5.78 -7.99
CA ALA A 373 -2.24 6.98 -8.73
C ALA A 373 -1.11 6.70 -9.76
N ARG A 374 -1.23 5.59 -10.47
CA ARG A 374 -0.28 5.15 -11.50
C ARG A 374 1.12 4.80 -10.96
N SER A 375 1.29 4.64 -9.66
CA SER A 375 2.59 4.29 -9.08
C SER A 375 2.96 2.82 -9.32
N ALA A 376 2.04 1.96 -9.75
CA ALA A 376 2.32 0.60 -10.21
C ALA A 376 3.37 0.51 -11.35
N ARG A 377 3.72 1.64 -11.99
CA ARG A 377 4.82 1.74 -12.97
C ARG A 377 6.21 1.60 -12.35
N PHE A 378 6.35 1.81 -11.04
CA PHE A 378 7.64 1.82 -10.33
C PHE A 378 7.55 1.31 -8.87
N ALA A 379 6.37 0.98 -8.38
CA ALA A 379 6.15 0.46 -7.03
C ALA A 379 5.37 -0.86 -7.10
N SER A 380 5.51 -1.66 -6.07
CA SER A 380 4.78 -2.93 -5.88
C SER A 380 3.85 -2.82 -4.68
N GLY A 381 2.89 -3.74 -4.57
CA GLY A 381 2.10 -3.92 -3.35
C GLY A 381 2.96 -4.30 -2.15
N LEU A 382 2.45 -4.03 -0.95
CA LEU A 382 3.14 -4.31 0.30
C LEU A 382 3.44 -5.82 0.44
N GLY A 383 4.68 -6.14 0.73
CA GLY A 383 5.14 -7.51 0.87
C GLY A 383 6.22 -7.67 1.92
N VAL A 384 6.76 -8.88 2.06
CA VAL A 384 7.78 -9.19 3.07
C VAL A 384 9.05 -8.35 2.88
N LEU A 385 9.43 -8.06 1.64
CA LEU A 385 10.65 -7.28 1.34
C LEU A 385 10.56 -5.83 1.84
N ASP A 386 9.35 -5.29 2.00
CA ASP A 386 9.13 -3.95 2.56
C ASP A 386 9.56 -3.84 4.02
N PHE A 387 9.63 -4.96 4.71
CA PHE A 387 10.00 -5.07 6.11
C PHE A 387 11.41 -5.60 6.33
N MET A 388 12.21 -5.70 5.26
CA MET A 388 13.57 -6.24 5.31
C MET A 388 14.58 -5.27 4.73
N LYS A 389 15.79 -5.28 5.32
CA LYS A 389 16.97 -4.54 4.85
C LYS A 389 17.96 -5.51 4.23
N ARG A 390 18.47 -5.17 3.05
CA ARG A 390 19.52 -5.90 2.37
C ARG A 390 20.87 -5.25 2.66
N THR A 391 21.85 -6.04 3.17
CA THR A 391 23.21 -5.58 3.40
C THR A 391 24.16 -6.37 2.51
N THR A 392 25.00 -5.68 1.74
CA THR A 392 26.06 -6.27 0.93
C THR A 392 27.27 -6.59 1.80
N ILE A 393 27.92 -7.71 1.52
CA ILE A 393 29.15 -8.17 2.17
C ILE A 393 30.19 -8.34 1.11
N VAL A 394 31.39 -7.74 1.31
CA VAL A 394 32.56 -7.89 0.46
C VAL A 394 33.76 -8.26 1.34
N GLY A 395 34.51 -9.30 0.97
CA GLY A 395 35.70 -9.70 1.68
C GLY A 395 36.82 -10.04 0.69
N CYS A 396 37.97 -9.39 0.88
CA CYS A 396 39.21 -9.70 0.16
C CYS A 396 40.23 -10.27 1.14
N ASP A 397 41.03 -11.22 0.68
CA ASP A 397 42.34 -11.55 1.24
C ASP A 397 43.45 -10.75 0.51
N ALA A 398 44.70 -10.95 0.89
CA ALA A 398 45.81 -10.22 0.30
C ALA A 398 45.96 -10.51 -1.21
N ALA A 399 45.69 -11.73 -1.65
CA ALA A 399 45.83 -12.14 -3.04
C ALA A 399 44.73 -11.53 -3.93
N SER A 400 43.48 -11.63 -3.52
CA SER A 400 42.35 -11.04 -4.24
C SER A 400 42.40 -9.51 -4.24
N LEU A 401 42.87 -8.89 -3.16
CA LEU A 401 43.10 -7.44 -3.12
C LEU A 401 44.20 -7.05 -4.12
N ALA A 402 45.31 -7.75 -4.14
CA ALA A 402 46.43 -7.47 -5.07
C ALA A 402 45.97 -7.60 -6.54
N ALA A 403 45.08 -8.53 -6.85
CA ALA A 403 44.54 -8.69 -8.20
C ALA A 403 43.66 -7.52 -8.64
N LEU A 404 42.91 -6.90 -7.72
CA LEU A 404 41.94 -5.84 -8.04
C LEU A 404 42.46 -4.41 -7.83
N ALA A 405 43.35 -4.21 -6.87
CA ALA A 405 43.79 -2.88 -6.46
C ALA A 405 44.43 -2.04 -7.57
N PRO A 406 45.24 -2.56 -8.52
CA PRO A 406 45.80 -1.72 -9.59
C PRO A 406 44.71 -1.02 -10.42
N ALA A 407 43.65 -1.72 -10.79
CA ALA A 407 42.53 -1.12 -11.53
C ALA A 407 41.75 -0.14 -10.69
N ALA A 408 41.54 -0.46 -9.41
CA ALA A 408 40.80 0.41 -8.50
C ALA A 408 41.57 1.71 -8.18
N ILE A 409 42.89 1.65 -8.07
CA ILE A 409 43.76 2.83 -7.90
C ILE A 409 43.63 3.75 -9.12
N LEU A 410 43.79 3.21 -10.34
CA LEU A 410 43.62 4.00 -11.56
C LEU A 410 42.26 4.72 -11.67
N LEU A 411 41.19 4.02 -11.26
CA LEU A 411 39.86 4.62 -11.25
C LEU A 411 39.74 5.74 -10.20
N ALA A 412 40.27 5.50 -9.01
CA ALA A 412 40.22 6.51 -7.94
C ALA A 412 41.02 7.78 -8.31
N GLU A 413 42.20 7.62 -8.92
CA GLU A 413 43.03 8.73 -9.43
C GLU A 413 42.30 9.49 -10.56
N ALA A 414 41.67 8.77 -11.50
CA ALA A 414 40.93 9.39 -12.59
C ALA A 414 39.70 10.20 -12.09
N GLU A 415 39.13 9.82 -10.95
CA GLU A 415 38.07 10.54 -10.28
C GLU A 415 38.56 11.65 -9.34
N GLY A 416 39.89 11.80 -9.15
CA GLY A 416 40.47 12.76 -8.23
C GLY A 416 40.28 12.41 -6.76
N LEU A 417 40.12 11.11 -6.45
CA LEU A 417 39.90 10.59 -5.10
C LEU A 417 41.19 9.95 -4.54
N ASP A 418 42.22 10.75 -4.32
CA ASP A 418 43.58 10.31 -3.92
C ASP A 418 43.59 9.47 -2.64
N ALA A 419 42.72 9.78 -1.66
CA ALA A 419 42.64 9.01 -0.44
C ALA A 419 42.12 7.58 -0.67
N HIS A 420 41.28 7.35 -1.69
CA HIS A 420 40.82 6.02 -2.09
C HIS A 420 41.96 5.25 -2.71
N ALA A 421 42.75 5.86 -3.62
CA ALA A 421 43.94 5.29 -4.21
C ALA A 421 45.00 4.93 -3.14
N LEU A 422 45.27 5.87 -2.23
CA LEU A 422 46.23 5.66 -1.11
C LEU A 422 45.78 4.52 -0.20
N SER A 423 44.51 4.39 0.11
CA SER A 423 43.97 3.30 0.95
C SER A 423 44.28 1.90 0.37
N LEU A 424 44.28 1.77 -0.95
CA LEU A 424 44.62 0.53 -1.66
C LEU A 424 46.13 0.35 -1.77
N ALA A 425 46.87 1.41 -2.15
CA ALA A 425 48.32 1.38 -2.32
C ALA A 425 49.07 0.95 -1.05
N LEU A 426 48.71 1.51 0.10
CA LEU A 426 49.29 1.15 1.40
C LEU A 426 49.11 -0.34 1.75
N ARG A 427 48.00 -0.95 1.36
CA ARG A 427 47.75 -2.40 1.59
C ARG A 427 48.55 -3.29 0.66
N LEU A 428 49.04 -2.76 -0.45
CA LEU A 428 49.97 -3.43 -1.37
C LEU A 428 51.45 -3.22 -1.01
N GLY A 429 51.73 -2.41 0.04
CA GLY A 429 53.10 -2.07 0.44
C GLY A 429 53.74 -0.95 -0.40
N HIS A 430 52.92 -0.18 -1.13
CA HIS A 430 53.35 1.03 -1.81
C HIS A 430 53.21 2.24 -0.88
N GLU A 431 54.30 2.97 -0.61
CA GLU A 431 54.30 4.23 0.13
C GLU A 431 53.88 5.41 -0.75
#